data_97c6441368365cc42c15973ee1ebc88e
#
_entry.id   97c6441368365cc42c15973ee1ebc88e
#
_cell.length_a   1.000
_cell.length_b   1.000
_cell.length_c   1.000
_cell.angle_alpha   90.00
_cell.angle_beta   90.00
_cell.angle_gamma   90.00
#
_symmetry.space_group_name_H-M   'P 1'
#
loop_
_entity.id
_entity.type
_entity.pdbx_description
1 polymer ?
#
loop_
_entity_poly.entity_id
_entity_poly.type
_entity_poly.pdbx_seq_one_letter_code
_entity_poly.pdbx_strand_id
1 'polypeptide(L)'
;MPNAGPPRELHLGSQTYPAHQRLIMAIVNRTPDSFYDKGATWAEAAALDRVHQVVADGADILDVGGVAAAPGAPVDVAEEIRRVVPFLAAVRAAYPDLVISVDTWRHEVARAACQAGADLLNDTWGGQDPELPGVARNSGLA
;
A
#
# COMPACT_ATOMS: atom_id res chain seq x y z
N MET A 1 -20.34 -24.48 26.12
CA MET A 1 -19.29 -23.50 25.78
C MET A 1 -19.06 -23.56 24.28
N PRO A 2 -19.28 -22.49 23.52
CA PRO A 2 -18.88 -22.50 22.13
C PRO A 2 -17.34 -22.68 22.09
N ASN A 3 -16.92 -23.67 21.33
CA ASN A 3 -15.51 -23.95 21.06
C ASN A 3 -14.93 -22.70 20.42
N ALA A 4 -14.16 -21.91 21.16
CA ALA A 4 -13.40 -20.82 20.57
C ALA A 4 -12.42 -21.48 19.59
N GLY A 5 -12.68 -21.33 18.30
CA GLY A 5 -11.74 -21.76 17.26
C GLY A 5 -10.35 -21.19 17.56
N PRO A 6 -9.29 -21.73 16.93
CA PRO A 6 -7.95 -21.24 17.14
C PRO A 6 -7.93 -19.70 16.95
N PRO A 7 -7.11 -18.98 17.71
CA PRO A 7 -7.01 -17.53 17.58
C PRO A 7 -6.75 -17.21 16.11
N ARG A 8 -7.58 -16.35 15.55
CA ARG A 8 -7.41 -15.91 14.16
C ARG A 8 -6.17 -15.05 14.06
N GLU A 9 -5.32 -15.37 13.14
CA GLU A 9 -4.11 -14.62 12.83
C GLU A 9 -4.30 -13.91 11.49
N LEU A 10 -3.68 -12.74 11.36
CA LEU A 10 -3.63 -12.00 10.10
C LEU A 10 -2.23 -12.18 9.51
N HIS A 11 -2.17 -12.71 8.29
CA HIS A 11 -0.93 -12.89 7.55
C HIS A 11 -0.82 -11.80 6.48
N LEU A 12 0.23 -10.98 6.56
CA LEU A 12 0.51 -9.91 5.60
C LEU A 12 1.99 -10.01 5.17
N GLY A 13 2.23 -10.37 3.93
CA GLY A 13 3.59 -10.61 3.45
C GLY A 13 4.31 -11.66 4.29
N SER A 14 5.48 -11.32 4.83
CA SER A 14 6.26 -12.18 5.72
C SER A 14 5.83 -12.10 7.20
N GLN A 15 4.88 -11.23 7.54
CA GLN A 15 4.47 -10.95 8.91
C GLN A 15 3.19 -11.69 9.28
N THR A 16 3.11 -12.07 10.55
CA THR A 16 1.92 -12.69 11.15
C THR A 16 1.54 -11.92 12.42
N TYR A 17 0.29 -11.52 12.49
CA TYR A 17 -0.23 -10.71 13.60
C TYR A 17 -1.37 -11.44 14.31
N PRO A 18 -1.38 -11.49 15.66
CA PRO A 18 -2.53 -11.97 16.41
C PRO A 18 -3.77 -11.12 16.14
N ALA A 19 -4.95 -11.74 16.09
CA ALA A 19 -6.20 -11.05 15.76
C ALA A 19 -6.56 -9.88 16.71
N HIS A 20 -6.02 -9.85 17.92
CA HIS A 20 -6.26 -8.77 18.88
C HIS A 20 -5.24 -7.62 18.77
N GLN A 21 -4.19 -7.78 17.97
CA GLN A 21 -3.19 -6.73 17.76
C GLN A 21 -3.76 -5.59 16.90
N ARG A 22 -3.55 -4.37 17.33
CA ARG A 22 -3.84 -3.18 16.52
C ARG A 22 -2.61 -2.84 15.72
N LEU A 23 -2.80 -2.61 14.43
CA LEU A 23 -1.75 -2.24 13.50
C LEU A 23 -1.90 -0.76 13.11
N ILE A 24 -0.77 -0.10 12.96
CA ILE A 24 -0.71 1.29 12.50
C ILE A 24 -0.31 1.30 11.04
N MET A 25 -1.19 1.81 10.18
CA MET A 25 -0.93 2.03 8.77
C MET A 25 -0.58 3.51 8.54
N ALA A 26 0.63 3.77 8.10
CA ALA A 26 1.07 5.10 7.72
C ALA A 26 0.92 5.30 6.21
N ILE A 27 0.43 6.47 5.80
CA ILE A 27 0.15 6.80 4.41
C ILE A 27 1.27 7.69 3.86
N VAL A 28 1.79 7.32 2.69
CA VAL A 28 2.71 8.13 1.91
C VAL A 28 2.17 8.27 0.48
N ASN A 29 1.69 9.46 0.16
CA ASN A 29 1.12 9.74 -1.15
C ASN A 29 2.19 10.16 -2.16
N ARG A 30 2.12 9.58 -3.35
CA ARG A 30 2.96 9.91 -4.51
C ARG A 30 2.17 10.78 -5.51
N THR A 31 1.59 11.87 -5.00
CA THR A 31 0.80 12.83 -5.78
C THR A 31 1.41 14.23 -5.66
N PRO A 32 1.46 15.03 -6.77
CA PRO A 32 2.05 16.38 -6.73
C PRO A 32 1.35 17.34 -5.77
N ASP A 33 0.05 17.13 -5.53
CA ASP A 33 -0.86 18.00 -4.80
C ASP A 33 -1.67 17.21 -3.77
N SER A 34 -1.00 16.41 -2.95
CA SER A 34 -1.65 15.66 -1.88
C SER A 34 -2.42 16.57 -0.94
N PHE A 35 -3.66 16.18 -0.63
CA PHE A 35 -4.54 16.91 0.28
C PHE A 35 -3.95 17.03 1.70
N TYR A 36 -3.21 16.03 2.16
CA TYR A 36 -2.69 15.97 3.53
C TYR A 36 -1.33 16.67 3.68
N ASP A 37 -0.45 16.56 2.71
CA ASP A 37 0.93 17.04 2.80
C ASP A 37 1.29 18.11 1.77
N LYS A 38 0.30 18.57 0.97
CA LYS A 38 0.46 19.57 -0.10
C LYS A 38 1.59 19.21 -1.09
N GLY A 39 1.74 17.91 -1.38
CA GLY A 39 2.78 17.43 -2.27
C GLY A 39 4.16 17.29 -1.62
N ALA A 40 4.27 17.36 -0.29
CA ALA A 40 5.56 17.26 0.40
C ALA A 40 6.32 15.95 0.11
N THR A 41 5.59 14.86 -0.15
CA THR A 41 6.16 13.55 -0.50
C THR A 41 6.21 13.26 -2.00
N TRP A 42 6.01 14.27 -2.85
CA TRP A 42 6.12 14.09 -4.30
C TRP A 42 7.53 13.79 -4.75
N ALA A 43 8.54 14.51 -4.25
CA ALA A 43 9.92 14.20 -4.51
C ALA A 43 10.31 12.86 -3.87
N GLU A 44 11.00 11.99 -4.62
CA GLU A 44 11.33 10.63 -4.16
C GLU A 44 12.14 10.64 -2.86
N ALA A 45 13.15 11.52 -2.76
CA ALA A 45 13.95 11.63 -1.54
C ALA A 45 13.10 12.00 -0.32
N ALA A 46 12.23 13.01 -0.46
CA ALA A 46 11.34 13.42 0.62
C ALA A 46 10.34 12.31 1.00
N ALA A 47 9.87 11.55 0.02
CA ALA A 47 8.99 10.41 0.26
C ALA A 47 9.72 9.28 1.02
N LEU A 48 10.95 8.96 0.66
CA LEU A 48 11.78 7.98 1.38
C LEU A 48 12.12 8.45 2.80
N ASP A 49 12.45 9.72 2.99
CA ASP A 49 12.66 10.28 4.33
C ASP A 49 11.40 10.14 5.19
N ARG A 50 10.23 10.36 4.59
CA ARG A 50 8.96 10.14 5.28
C ARG A 50 8.76 8.67 5.66
N VAL A 51 9.13 7.72 4.78
CA VAL A 51 9.09 6.29 5.10
C VAL A 51 9.99 5.99 6.30
N HIS A 52 11.24 6.48 6.28
CA HIS A 52 12.17 6.28 7.40
C HIS A 52 11.58 6.82 8.71
N GLN A 53 10.94 7.98 8.67
CA GLN A 53 10.31 8.59 9.84
C GLN A 53 9.16 7.74 10.37
N VAL A 54 8.21 7.32 9.51
CA VAL A 54 7.03 6.56 9.98
C VAL A 54 7.41 5.17 10.47
N VAL A 55 8.42 4.54 9.89
CA VAL A 55 8.95 3.26 10.39
C VAL A 55 9.59 3.44 11.77
N ALA A 56 10.40 4.49 11.96
CA ALA A 56 10.99 4.81 13.25
C ALA A 56 9.92 5.15 14.31
N ASP A 57 8.82 5.75 13.91
CA ASP A 57 7.67 6.05 14.78
C ASP A 57 6.79 4.83 15.10
N GLY A 58 7.08 3.68 14.51
CA GLY A 58 6.43 2.41 14.84
C GLY A 58 5.25 2.03 13.93
N ALA A 59 5.20 2.52 12.69
CA ALA A 59 4.23 2.04 11.71
C ALA A 59 4.47 0.56 11.38
N ASP A 60 3.39 -0.22 11.36
CA ASP A 60 3.40 -1.65 11.01
C ASP A 60 3.24 -1.85 9.50
N ILE A 61 2.47 -0.97 8.86
CA ILE A 61 2.11 -1.03 7.46
C ILE A 61 2.37 0.33 6.82
N LEU A 62 2.98 0.33 5.64
CA LEU A 62 3.10 1.51 4.80
C LEU A 62 2.08 1.43 3.66
N ASP A 63 1.23 2.42 3.50
CA ASP A 63 0.27 2.51 2.40
C ASP A 63 0.72 3.57 1.38
N VAL A 64 0.86 3.16 0.13
CA VAL A 64 1.37 4.01 -0.95
C VAL A 64 0.31 4.19 -2.03
N GLY A 65 -0.02 5.43 -2.34
CA GLY A 65 -0.97 5.79 -3.40
C GLY A 65 -0.40 6.76 -4.42
N GLY A 66 -0.76 6.58 -5.69
CA GLY A 66 -0.35 7.42 -6.82
C GLY A 66 -1.44 8.34 -7.37
N VAL A 67 -2.67 8.19 -6.87
CA VAL A 67 -3.84 8.97 -7.29
C VAL A 67 -4.49 9.57 -6.05
N ALA A 68 -4.80 10.88 -6.12
CA ALA A 68 -5.52 11.54 -5.04
C ALA A 68 -6.95 10.98 -4.93
N ALA A 69 -7.42 10.74 -3.70
CA ALA A 69 -8.79 10.31 -3.42
C ALA A 69 -9.83 11.43 -3.62
N ALA A 70 -9.40 12.63 -3.97
CA ALA A 70 -10.25 13.79 -4.23
C ALA A 70 -10.41 14.05 -5.74
N PRO A 71 -11.47 14.74 -6.17
CA PRO A 71 -11.62 15.18 -7.56
C PRO A 71 -10.40 16.00 -8.01
N GLY A 72 -9.84 15.65 -9.15
CA GLY A 72 -8.67 16.30 -9.72
C GLY A 72 -8.47 15.90 -11.17
N ALA A 73 -7.34 16.28 -11.77
CA ALA A 73 -6.99 15.86 -13.12
C ALA A 73 -6.90 14.32 -13.16
N PRO A 74 -7.49 13.68 -14.19
CA PRO A 74 -7.44 12.24 -14.30
C PRO A 74 -5.99 11.77 -14.47
N VAL A 75 -5.61 10.77 -13.67
CA VAL A 75 -4.32 10.08 -13.77
C VAL A 75 -4.57 8.78 -14.50
N ASP A 76 -3.85 8.55 -15.60
CA ASP A 76 -3.95 7.28 -16.32
C ASP A 76 -3.14 6.16 -15.65
N VAL A 77 -3.34 4.92 -16.12
CA VAL A 77 -2.68 3.73 -15.59
C VAL A 77 -1.15 3.86 -15.65
N ALA A 78 -0.62 4.32 -16.78
CA ALA A 78 0.84 4.41 -16.98
C ALA A 78 1.47 5.42 -16.02
N GLU A 79 0.81 6.56 -15.82
CA GLU A 79 1.28 7.57 -14.87
C GLU A 79 1.18 7.09 -13.41
N GLU A 80 0.11 6.40 -13.04
CA GLU A 80 -0.01 5.82 -11.71
C GLU A 80 1.09 4.78 -11.45
N ILE A 81 1.35 3.89 -12.39
CA ILE A 81 2.46 2.92 -12.32
C ILE A 81 3.80 3.66 -12.17
N ARG A 82 4.04 4.69 -12.97
CA ARG A 82 5.27 5.48 -12.91
C ARG A 82 5.50 6.13 -11.56
N ARG A 83 4.44 6.56 -10.88
CA ARG A 83 4.50 7.18 -9.54
C ARG A 83 4.77 6.18 -8.43
N VAL A 84 4.17 5.00 -8.53
CA VAL A 84 4.07 4.05 -7.42
C VAL A 84 5.14 2.97 -7.49
N VAL A 85 5.33 2.33 -8.64
CA VAL A 85 6.13 1.09 -8.74
C VAL A 85 7.60 1.29 -8.43
N PRO A 86 8.30 2.30 -8.97
CA PRO A 86 9.72 2.52 -8.62
C PRO A 86 9.90 2.82 -7.12
N PHE A 87 8.95 3.55 -6.54
CA PHE A 87 8.98 3.89 -5.12
C PHE A 87 8.76 2.67 -4.24
N LEU A 88 7.80 1.80 -4.58
CA LEU A 88 7.60 0.52 -3.88
C LEU A 88 8.86 -0.34 -3.90
N ALA A 89 9.53 -0.43 -5.05
CA ALA A 89 10.77 -1.18 -5.18
C ALA A 89 11.88 -0.62 -4.28
N ALA A 90 12.01 0.71 -4.21
CA ALA A 90 12.97 1.38 -3.34
C ALA A 90 12.67 1.13 -1.85
N VAL A 91 11.41 1.22 -1.45
CA VAL A 91 10.99 0.92 -0.08
C VAL A 91 11.26 -0.54 0.28
N ARG A 92 10.92 -1.48 -0.60
CA ARG A 92 11.17 -2.91 -0.37
C ARG A 92 12.66 -3.21 -0.23
N ALA A 93 13.51 -2.56 -1.02
CA ALA A 93 14.97 -2.69 -0.90
C ALA A 93 15.49 -2.18 0.45
N ALA A 94 14.94 -1.09 0.97
CA ALA A 94 15.32 -0.52 2.26
C ALA A 94 14.75 -1.30 3.45
N TYR A 95 13.56 -1.87 3.31
CA TYR A 95 12.81 -2.56 4.37
C TYR A 95 12.25 -3.89 3.86
N PRO A 96 13.06 -4.97 3.87
CA PRO A 96 12.64 -6.27 3.32
C PRO A 96 11.40 -6.88 3.99
N ASP A 97 11.17 -6.60 5.27
CA ASP A 97 10.10 -7.19 6.06
C ASP A 97 8.93 -6.25 6.38
N LEU A 98 9.00 -4.99 5.95
CA LEU A 98 7.91 -4.03 6.12
C LEU A 98 6.69 -4.48 5.30
N VAL A 99 5.51 -4.49 5.91
CA VAL A 99 4.28 -4.70 5.16
C VAL A 99 3.97 -3.47 4.31
N ILE A 100 3.88 -3.66 3.00
CA ILE A 100 3.62 -2.60 2.04
C ILE A 100 2.23 -2.80 1.43
N SER A 101 1.37 -1.82 1.62
CA SER A 101 0.05 -1.69 1.01
C SER A 101 0.14 -0.77 -0.20
N VAL A 102 -0.58 -1.07 -1.26
CA VAL A 102 -0.78 -0.15 -2.38
C VAL A 102 -2.24 0.28 -2.45
N ASP A 103 -2.47 1.59 -2.44
CA ASP A 103 -3.79 2.18 -2.63
C ASP A 103 -4.03 2.39 -4.13
N THR A 104 -4.80 1.49 -4.71
CA THR A 104 -5.24 1.56 -6.10
C THR A 104 -6.54 0.78 -6.30
N TRP A 105 -7.36 1.23 -7.24
CA TRP A 105 -8.55 0.51 -7.68
C TRP A 105 -8.35 -0.25 -8.99
N ARG A 106 -7.18 -0.08 -9.63
CA ARG A 106 -6.88 -0.61 -10.96
C ARG A 106 -6.07 -1.90 -10.88
N HIS A 107 -6.55 -2.94 -11.55
CA HIS A 107 -5.88 -4.23 -11.55
C HIS A 107 -4.48 -4.21 -12.20
N GLU A 108 -4.27 -3.37 -13.22
CA GLU A 108 -2.96 -3.26 -13.88
C GLU A 108 -1.90 -2.67 -12.93
N VAL A 109 -2.28 -1.62 -12.18
CA VAL A 109 -1.40 -1.01 -11.17
C VAL A 109 -1.13 -2.00 -10.04
N ALA A 110 -2.17 -2.67 -9.56
CA ALA A 110 -2.04 -3.69 -8.52
C ALA A 110 -1.07 -4.81 -8.93
N ARG A 111 -1.19 -5.31 -10.16
CA ARG A 111 -0.28 -6.35 -10.67
C ARG A 111 1.17 -5.89 -10.70
N ALA A 112 1.42 -4.67 -11.20
CA ALA A 112 2.77 -4.09 -11.22
C ALA A 112 3.30 -3.85 -9.79
N ALA A 113 2.45 -3.39 -8.87
CA ALA A 113 2.82 -3.19 -7.48
C ALA A 113 3.17 -4.50 -6.76
N CYS A 114 2.43 -5.57 -7.02
CA CYS A 114 2.76 -6.91 -6.49
C CYS A 114 4.15 -7.37 -6.93
N GLN A 115 4.48 -7.18 -8.20
CA GLN A 115 5.80 -7.52 -8.74
C GLN A 115 6.92 -6.67 -8.12
N ALA A 116 6.61 -5.44 -7.69
CA ALA A 116 7.54 -4.55 -7.00
C ALA A 116 7.64 -4.79 -5.48
N GLY A 117 6.83 -5.71 -4.94
CA GLY A 117 6.91 -6.14 -3.54
C GLY A 117 5.79 -5.66 -2.63
N ALA A 118 4.63 -5.25 -3.16
CA ALA A 118 3.45 -5.00 -2.34
C ALA A 118 2.90 -6.30 -1.72
N ASP A 119 2.41 -6.23 -0.49
CA ASP A 119 1.85 -7.35 0.27
C ASP A 119 0.33 -7.25 0.46
N LEU A 120 -0.22 -6.06 0.27
CA LEU A 120 -1.62 -5.74 0.56
C LEU A 120 -2.17 -4.82 -0.54
N LEU A 121 -3.39 -5.08 -1.00
CA LEU A 121 -4.13 -4.18 -1.87
C LEU A 121 -5.20 -3.43 -1.06
N ASN A 122 -5.17 -2.10 -1.15
CA ASN A 122 -6.12 -1.22 -0.51
C ASN A 122 -6.97 -0.53 -1.59
N ASP A 123 -8.21 -0.97 -1.76
CA ASP A 123 -9.15 -0.38 -2.71
C ASP A 123 -10.12 0.57 -1.99
N THR A 124 -9.79 1.86 -1.99
CA THR A 124 -10.63 2.91 -1.39
C THR A 124 -11.81 3.31 -2.30
N TRP A 125 -11.90 2.74 -3.51
CA TRP A 125 -12.94 3.04 -4.49
C TRP A 125 -14.11 2.05 -4.50
N GLY A 126 -14.07 1.04 -3.61
CA GLY A 126 -15.19 0.15 -3.37
C GLY A 126 -15.48 -0.85 -4.48
N GLY A 127 -14.45 -1.38 -5.14
CA GLY A 127 -14.62 -2.47 -6.11
C GLY A 127 -15.04 -2.01 -7.50
N GLN A 128 -14.56 -0.87 -7.96
CA GLN A 128 -14.83 -0.37 -9.31
C GLN A 128 -14.27 -1.28 -10.41
N ASP A 129 -13.15 -1.94 -10.15
CA ASP A 129 -12.50 -2.84 -11.08
C ASP A 129 -12.76 -4.30 -10.68
N PRO A 130 -13.56 -5.05 -11.45
CA PRO A 130 -13.91 -6.44 -11.12
C PRO A 130 -12.73 -7.41 -11.22
N GLU A 131 -11.62 -7.03 -11.85
CA GLU A 131 -10.43 -7.88 -11.98
C GLU A 131 -9.49 -7.76 -10.77
N LEU A 132 -9.60 -6.70 -9.97
CA LEU A 132 -8.71 -6.45 -8.84
C LEU A 132 -8.66 -7.60 -7.80
N PRO A 133 -9.79 -8.20 -7.36
CA PRO A 133 -9.74 -9.34 -6.45
C PRO A 133 -9.01 -10.56 -7.01
N GLY A 134 -9.06 -10.73 -8.34
CA GLY A 134 -8.31 -11.79 -9.03
C GLY A 134 -6.79 -11.60 -8.93
N VAL A 135 -6.33 -10.36 -8.99
CA VAL A 135 -4.90 -10.03 -8.80
C VAL A 135 -4.45 -10.40 -7.39
N ALA A 136 -5.20 -9.99 -6.37
CA ALA A 136 -4.88 -10.33 -4.97
C ALA A 136 -4.76 -11.85 -4.79
N ARG A 137 -5.77 -12.60 -5.21
CA ARG A 137 -5.78 -14.06 -5.09
C ARG A 137 -4.62 -14.73 -5.82
N ASN A 138 -4.33 -14.31 -7.06
CA ASN A 138 -3.29 -14.93 -7.88
C ASN A 138 -1.87 -14.57 -7.41
N SER A 139 -1.73 -13.44 -6.70
CA SER A 139 -0.46 -12.98 -6.14
C SER A 139 -0.25 -13.40 -4.67
N GLY A 140 -1.23 -14.05 -4.05
CA GLY A 140 -1.17 -14.45 -2.65
C GLY A 140 -1.21 -13.27 -1.67
N LEU A 141 -1.82 -12.17 -2.09
CA LEU A 141 -1.94 -10.95 -1.27
C LEU A 141 -3.21 -10.94 -0.41
N ALA A 142 -3.16 -10.12 0.61
CA ALA A 142 -4.33 -9.74 1.39
C ALA A 142 -5.07 -8.56 0.73
#